data_a8a2e3bbdc139f2c63e205a07beff2d8
#
_entry.id   a8a2e3bbdc139f2c63e205a07beff2d8
#
_cell.length_a   1.000
_cell.length_b   1.000
_cell.length_c   1.000
_cell.angle_alpha   90.00
_cell.angle_beta   90.00
_cell.angle_gamma   90.00
#
_symmetry.space_group_name_H-M   'P 1'
#
loop_
_entity.id
_entity.type
_entity.pdbx_description
1 polymer ?
#
loop_
_entity_poly.entity_id
_entity_poly.type
_entity_poly.pdbx_seq_one_letter_code
_entity_poly.pdbx_strand_id
1 'polypeptide(L)'
;LPIAIEADDVEGGLGYSSLRFEPDIRNSGMGLYAGTGIIGWLNRGWSIAEYRHNYATNFGLGGLDRDYSLIVYDITFGTSAWSAFWRLMLPLIVVMVMVLLVFKIRPDEQDARAGIPVTVLLTLVFLQQVYRGELPDLPFLTFLDQVYVIAYIITLFAFVLLVWIGRRYADMESMPLGESRDNLSRRLETLDEVWPLMMVLFCSIAVFTAWYLIPSGP
;
A
#
# COMPACT_ATOMS: atom_id res chain seq x y z
N LEU A 1 17.94 -10.63 -3.98
CA LEU A 1 19.14 -10.66 -3.12
C LEU A 1 20.35 -10.91 -3.99
N PRO A 2 21.21 -9.91 -4.27
CA PRO A 2 22.44 -10.09 -5.02
C PRO A 2 23.54 -10.62 -4.11
N ILE A 3 24.29 -11.58 -4.63
CA ILE A 3 25.56 -12.02 -4.07
C ILE A 3 26.62 -11.70 -5.13
N ALA A 4 27.51 -10.77 -4.82
CA ALA A 4 28.55 -10.32 -5.72
C ALA A 4 29.90 -10.89 -5.26
N ILE A 5 30.65 -11.46 -6.17
CA ILE A 5 32.01 -11.95 -5.95
C ILE A 5 32.90 -11.26 -6.97
N GLU A 6 33.86 -10.50 -6.49
CA GLU A 6 34.81 -9.77 -7.30
C GLU A 6 36.18 -10.47 -7.26
N ALA A 7 36.87 -10.48 -8.39
CA ALA A 7 38.24 -10.99 -8.45
C ALA A 7 39.17 -9.93 -7.84
N ASP A 8 39.88 -10.32 -6.81
CA ASP A 8 41.02 -9.53 -6.29
C ASP A 8 42.22 -9.84 -7.16
N ASP A 9 42.54 -8.92 -8.07
CA ASP A 9 43.74 -9.03 -8.90
C ASP A 9 44.97 -8.72 -8.01
N VAL A 10 45.45 -9.72 -7.32
CA VAL A 10 46.74 -9.63 -6.63
C VAL A 10 47.84 -9.52 -7.70
N GLU A 11 48.36 -8.31 -7.83
CA GLU A 11 49.52 -8.02 -8.66
C GLU A 11 50.73 -8.89 -8.29
N GLY A 12 50.83 -10.02 -8.94
CA GLY A 12 52.14 -10.64 -9.14
C GLY A 12 52.79 -9.99 -10.35
N GLY A 13 53.84 -9.20 -10.14
CA GLY A 13 54.54 -8.53 -11.21
C GLY A 13 54.90 -9.47 -12.36
N LEU A 14 54.92 -8.93 -13.58
CA LEU A 14 55.30 -9.54 -14.85
C LEU A 14 54.31 -10.55 -15.47
N GLY A 15 53.34 -10.02 -16.18
CA GLY A 15 52.76 -10.70 -17.34
C GLY A 15 51.57 -11.64 -17.09
N TYR A 16 50.84 -11.50 -16.00
CA TYR A 16 49.62 -12.27 -15.80
C TYR A 16 48.43 -11.53 -16.36
N SER A 17 47.67 -12.23 -17.20
CA SER A 17 46.35 -11.76 -17.66
C SER A 17 45.39 -11.58 -16.47
N SER A 18 44.61 -10.50 -16.48
CA SER A 18 43.54 -10.26 -15.50
C SER A 18 42.69 -11.49 -15.32
N LEU A 19 42.43 -11.87 -14.08
CA LEU A 19 41.52 -12.97 -13.75
C LEU A 19 40.11 -12.62 -14.23
N ARG A 20 39.52 -13.47 -15.03
CA ARG A 20 38.16 -13.31 -15.51
C ARG A 20 37.29 -14.42 -14.98
N PHE A 21 36.16 -14.04 -14.37
CA PHE A 21 35.12 -14.98 -14.00
C PHE A 21 34.26 -15.31 -15.22
N GLU A 22 34.00 -16.56 -15.46
CA GLU A 22 33.06 -17.03 -16.45
C GLU A 22 31.94 -17.81 -15.76
N PRO A 23 30.67 -17.39 -15.91
CA PRO A 23 29.55 -18.07 -15.23
C PRO A 23 29.29 -19.43 -15.89
N ASP A 24 29.43 -20.51 -15.14
CA ASP A 24 29.02 -21.84 -15.59
C ASP A 24 27.51 -22.03 -15.39
N ILE A 25 26.72 -21.53 -16.32
CA ILE A 25 25.25 -21.55 -16.28
C ILE A 25 24.72 -23.00 -16.23
N ARG A 26 25.44 -23.95 -16.81
CA ARG A 26 24.97 -25.37 -16.90
C ARG A 26 25.04 -26.09 -15.56
N ASN A 27 26.06 -25.76 -14.76
CA ASN A 27 26.27 -26.38 -13.45
C ASN A 27 25.89 -25.47 -12.29
N SER A 28 25.45 -24.23 -12.58
CA SER A 28 24.94 -23.30 -11.57
C SER A 28 23.46 -23.51 -11.38
N GLY A 29 23.00 -23.36 -10.15
CA GLY A 29 21.59 -23.48 -9.82
C GLY A 29 21.32 -23.25 -8.35
N MET A 30 20.07 -23.22 -7.99
CA MET A 30 19.66 -23.19 -6.60
C MET A 30 19.51 -24.61 -6.06
N GLY A 31 20.03 -24.83 -4.85
CA GLY A 31 19.78 -26.08 -4.14
C GLY A 31 18.28 -26.32 -3.92
N LEU A 32 17.87 -27.59 -3.91
CA LEU A 32 16.47 -28.00 -3.73
C LEU A 32 15.77 -27.36 -2.52
N TYR A 33 16.52 -27.04 -1.47
CA TYR A 33 16.00 -26.45 -0.24
C TYR A 33 16.23 -24.93 -0.16
N ALA A 34 16.93 -24.34 -1.13
CA ALA A 34 17.18 -22.91 -1.14
C ALA A 34 15.88 -22.17 -1.45
N GLY A 35 15.39 -21.42 -0.49
CA GLY A 35 14.16 -20.65 -0.62
C GLY A 35 12.89 -21.33 -0.09
N THR A 36 12.92 -22.61 0.32
CA THR A 36 11.77 -23.27 0.96
C THR A 36 11.60 -22.86 2.43
N GLY A 37 12.61 -22.27 3.05
CA GLY A 37 12.59 -21.86 4.46
C GLY A 37 12.18 -20.41 4.71
N ILE A 38 11.95 -19.59 3.70
CA ILE A 38 11.57 -18.19 3.87
C ILE A 38 10.05 -18.09 3.82
N ILE A 39 9.46 -18.07 5.01
CA ILE A 39 7.99 -18.00 5.16
C ILE A 39 7.46 -16.71 4.51
N GLY A 40 6.48 -16.85 3.61
CA GLY A 40 5.83 -15.72 2.95
C GLY A 40 6.49 -15.22 1.66
N TRP A 41 7.62 -15.80 1.26
CA TRP A 41 8.33 -15.48 0.03
C TRP A 41 8.35 -16.67 -0.93
N LEU A 42 8.04 -16.39 -2.18
CA LEU A 42 8.13 -17.36 -3.26
C LEU A 42 9.41 -17.09 -4.05
N ASN A 43 10.20 -18.13 -4.25
CA ASN A 43 11.34 -18.04 -5.16
C ASN A 43 10.79 -17.90 -6.60
N ARG A 44 11.18 -16.82 -7.27
CA ARG A 44 10.78 -16.50 -8.65
C ARG A 44 11.82 -16.95 -9.67
N GLY A 45 13.02 -17.24 -9.21
CA GLY A 45 14.12 -17.66 -10.06
C GLY A 45 15.46 -17.11 -9.60
N TRP A 46 16.46 -17.42 -10.38
CA TRP A 46 17.82 -16.91 -10.17
C TRP A 46 18.42 -16.54 -11.52
N SER A 47 19.40 -15.66 -11.49
CA SER A 47 20.22 -15.30 -12.63
C SER A 47 21.67 -15.14 -12.21
N ILE A 48 22.57 -15.42 -13.12
CA ILE A 48 24.00 -15.22 -12.93
C ILE A 48 24.53 -14.45 -14.14
N ALA A 49 25.30 -13.40 -13.88
CA ALA A 49 25.87 -12.59 -14.93
C ALA A 49 27.27 -12.12 -14.55
N GLU A 50 28.10 -11.98 -15.56
CA GLU A 50 29.43 -11.35 -15.43
C GLU A 50 29.27 -9.85 -15.69
N TYR A 51 29.91 -9.06 -14.84
CA TYR A 51 30.04 -7.61 -15.00
C TYR A 51 31.51 -7.23 -14.93
N ARG A 52 31.85 -6.11 -15.55
CA ARG A 52 33.14 -5.47 -15.37
C ARG A 52 32.96 -4.23 -14.52
N HIS A 53 33.73 -4.16 -13.45
CA HIS A 53 33.71 -3.05 -12.53
C HIS A 53 35.02 -2.30 -12.63
N ASN A 54 34.94 -1.00 -12.91
CA ASN A 54 36.06 -0.09 -12.94
C ASN A 54 35.96 0.85 -11.73
N TYR A 55 37.00 0.88 -10.91
CA TYR A 55 37.08 1.78 -9.78
C TYR A 55 37.70 3.11 -10.24
N ALA A 56 37.11 4.24 -9.84
CA ALA A 56 37.64 5.58 -10.10
C ALA A 56 38.97 5.86 -9.37
N THR A 57 39.39 4.97 -8.48
CA THR A 57 40.62 5.08 -7.69
C THR A 57 41.43 3.80 -7.82
N ASN A 58 42.75 3.94 -7.90
CA ASN A 58 43.68 2.81 -7.94
C ASN A 58 44.07 2.28 -6.56
N PHE A 59 43.40 2.69 -5.49
CA PHE A 59 43.65 2.32 -4.08
C PHE A 59 45.12 2.48 -3.64
N GLY A 60 45.87 3.38 -4.29
CA GLY A 60 47.30 3.61 -4.02
C GLY A 60 48.26 2.60 -4.69
N LEU A 61 47.73 1.66 -5.45
CA LEU A 61 48.52 0.73 -6.29
C LEU A 61 48.85 1.46 -7.61
N GLY A 62 50.07 1.84 -7.81
CA GLY A 62 50.49 2.55 -9.02
C GLY A 62 50.24 1.69 -10.27
N GLY A 63 49.40 2.12 -11.18
CA GLY A 63 49.11 1.43 -12.41
C GLY A 63 47.75 1.78 -13.01
N LEU A 64 47.61 1.49 -14.25
CA LEU A 64 46.52 1.81 -15.15
C LEU A 64 45.11 1.41 -14.63
N ASP A 65 44.14 2.13 -15.11
CA ASP A 65 42.71 1.83 -15.16
C ASP A 65 42.47 0.31 -15.31
N ARG A 66 41.97 -0.35 -14.26
CA ARG A 66 41.80 -1.80 -14.27
C ARG A 66 40.34 -2.18 -14.13
N ASP A 67 39.91 -2.98 -15.08
CA ASP A 67 38.59 -3.60 -15.03
C ASP A 67 38.68 -4.88 -14.19
N TYR A 68 37.95 -4.93 -13.11
CA TYR A 68 37.79 -6.13 -12.28
C TYR A 68 36.61 -6.96 -12.78
N SER A 69 36.80 -8.26 -12.91
CA SER A 69 35.73 -9.17 -13.27
C SER A 69 34.87 -9.43 -12.02
N LEU A 70 33.58 -9.14 -12.13
CA LEU A 70 32.58 -9.29 -11.07
C LEU A 70 31.54 -10.30 -11.54
N ILE A 71 31.28 -11.33 -10.75
CA ILE A 71 30.15 -12.23 -10.98
C ILE A 71 29.05 -11.91 -9.99
N VAL A 72 27.86 -11.70 -10.50
CA VAL A 72 26.68 -11.41 -9.67
C VAL A 72 25.69 -12.57 -9.80
N TYR A 73 25.37 -13.17 -8.67
CA TYR A 73 24.35 -14.20 -8.56
C TYR A 73 23.11 -13.57 -7.88
N ASP A 74 22.07 -13.37 -8.67
CA ASP A 74 20.84 -12.75 -8.22
C ASP A 74 19.76 -13.79 -7.97
N ILE A 75 19.19 -13.78 -6.75
CA ILE A 75 18.05 -14.60 -6.38
C ILE A 75 16.83 -13.68 -6.25
N THR A 76 15.83 -13.92 -7.08
CA THR A 76 14.60 -13.15 -7.08
C THR A 76 13.52 -13.82 -6.23
N PHE A 77 13.15 -13.15 -5.15
CA PHE A 77 12.02 -13.53 -4.32
C PHE A 77 10.83 -12.63 -4.62
N GLY A 78 9.65 -13.18 -4.59
CA GLY A 78 8.43 -12.43 -4.72
C GLY A 78 7.39 -12.87 -3.70
N THR A 79 6.60 -11.93 -3.23
CA THR A 79 5.38 -12.23 -2.47
C THR A 79 4.21 -12.40 -3.43
N SER A 80 3.17 -13.14 -3.02
CA SER A 80 1.92 -13.16 -3.77
C SER A 80 1.25 -11.79 -3.65
N ALA A 81 1.14 -11.07 -4.77
CA ALA A 81 0.47 -9.77 -4.82
C ALA A 81 -0.98 -9.86 -4.30
N TRP A 82 -1.65 -10.98 -4.54
CA TRP A 82 -3.00 -11.24 -4.05
C TRP A 82 -3.06 -11.32 -2.52
N SER A 83 -2.12 -12.04 -1.91
CA SER A 83 -2.04 -12.15 -0.44
C SER A 83 -1.72 -10.81 0.21
N ALA A 84 -0.77 -10.06 -0.34
CA ALA A 84 -0.41 -8.73 0.14
C ALA A 84 -1.58 -7.75 0.01
N PHE A 85 -2.29 -7.78 -1.11
CA PHE A 85 -3.48 -6.96 -1.33
C PHE A 85 -4.56 -7.21 -0.27
N TRP A 86 -4.95 -8.46 -0.03
CA TRP A 86 -5.98 -8.78 0.95
C TRP A 86 -5.56 -8.44 2.39
N ARG A 87 -4.30 -8.66 2.72
CA ARG A 87 -3.78 -8.31 4.05
C ARG A 87 -3.93 -6.82 4.38
N LEU A 88 -3.75 -5.95 3.36
CA LEU A 88 -3.81 -4.50 3.53
C LEU A 88 -5.23 -3.95 3.31
N MET A 89 -5.97 -4.49 2.33
CA MET A 89 -7.29 -3.97 1.97
C MET A 89 -8.42 -4.46 2.86
N LEU A 90 -8.33 -5.68 3.38
CA LEU A 90 -9.41 -6.25 4.17
C LEU A 90 -9.73 -5.41 5.43
N PRO A 91 -8.78 -5.00 6.27
CA PRO A 91 -9.09 -4.16 7.41
C PRO A 91 -9.72 -2.83 7.01
N LEU A 92 -9.22 -2.21 5.93
CA LEU A 92 -9.75 -0.97 5.41
C LEU A 92 -11.21 -1.12 4.94
N ILE A 93 -11.51 -2.19 4.20
CA ILE A 93 -12.88 -2.49 3.76
C ILE A 93 -13.82 -2.67 4.95
N VAL A 94 -13.42 -3.43 5.97
CA VAL A 94 -14.22 -3.65 7.18
C VAL A 94 -14.55 -2.31 7.86
N VAL A 95 -13.56 -1.45 8.04
CA VAL A 95 -13.72 -0.15 8.66
C VAL A 95 -14.65 0.76 7.83
N MET A 96 -14.53 0.76 6.51
CA MET A 96 -15.42 1.50 5.63
C MET A 96 -16.86 0.98 5.65
N VAL A 97 -17.05 -0.34 5.73
CA VAL A 97 -18.38 -0.94 5.90
C VAL A 97 -19.02 -0.49 7.23
N MET A 98 -18.25 -0.37 8.30
CA MET A 98 -18.75 0.14 9.58
C MET A 98 -19.29 1.58 9.45
N VAL A 99 -18.63 2.46 8.69
CA VAL A 99 -19.14 3.82 8.43
C VAL A 99 -20.50 3.79 7.73
N LEU A 100 -20.68 2.88 6.76
CA LEU A 100 -21.94 2.75 6.04
C LEU A 100 -23.07 2.22 6.94
N LEU A 101 -22.74 1.29 7.86
CA LEU A 101 -23.71 0.72 8.80
C LEU A 101 -24.23 1.73 9.82
N VAL A 102 -23.48 2.81 10.09
CA VAL A 102 -23.92 3.87 11.02
C VAL A 102 -25.25 4.50 10.59
N PHE A 103 -25.50 4.61 9.28
CA PHE A 103 -26.76 5.13 8.74
C PHE A 103 -27.97 4.22 9.02
N LYS A 104 -27.74 2.97 9.42
CA LYS A 104 -28.81 2.04 9.84
C LYS A 104 -29.12 2.10 11.33
N ILE A 105 -28.33 2.83 12.11
CA ILE A 105 -28.59 3.05 13.53
C ILE A 105 -29.75 4.01 13.67
N ARG A 106 -30.59 3.80 14.67
CA ARG A 106 -31.77 4.63 14.92
C ARG A 106 -31.38 6.10 15.17
N PRO A 107 -32.17 7.06 14.67
CA PRO A 107 -31.92 8.49 14.88
C PRO A 107 -31.89 8.92 16.37
N ASP A 108 -32.54 8.16 17.24
CA ASP A 108 -32.61 8.43 18.68
C ASP A 108 -31.23 8.22 19.37
N GLU A 109 -30.34 7.39 18.78
CA GLU A 109 -29.01 7.09 19.32
C GLU A 109 -27.94 8.00 18.71
N GLN A 110 -28.11 9.32 18.83
CA GLN A 110 -27.23 10.29 18.19
C GLN A 110 -25.78 10.20 18.66
N ASP A 111 -25.56 9.91 19.94
CA ASP A 111 -24.20 9.75 20.48
C ASP A 111 -23.44 8.58 19.85
N ALA A 112 -24.10 7.45 19.66
CA ALA A 112 -23.54 6.31 18.97
C ALA A 112 -23.28 6.61 17.49
N ARG A 113 -24.23 7.29 16.82
CA ARG A 113 -24.10 7.68 15.40
C ARG A 113 -22.94 8.65 15.16
N ALA A 114 -22.67 9.57 16.07
CA ALA A 114 -21.55 10.50 15.98
C ALA A 114 -20.23 9.87 16.43
N GLY A 115 -20.25 9.00 17.44
CA GLY A 115 -19.05 8.38 18.01
C GLY A 115 -18.35 7.39 17.08
N ILE A 116 -19.12 6.62 16.30
CA ILE A 116 -18.56 5.61 15.41
C ILE A 116 -17.66 6.20 14.31
N PRO A 117 -18.05 7.23 13.54
CA PRO A 117 -17.16 7.82 12.54
C PRO A 117 -15.87 8.41 13.10
N VAL A 118 -15.92 8.97 14.32
CA VAL A 118 -14.72 9.48 15.00
C VAL A 118 -13.76 8.33 15.32
N THR A 119 -14.31 7.23 15.85
CA THR A 119 -13.50 6.02 16.12
C THR A 119 -12.93 5.43 14.84
N VAL A 120 -13.70 5.43 13.76
CA VAL A 120 -13.25 4.98 12.44
C VAL A 120 -12.11 5.86 11.92
N LEU A 121 -12.21 7.19 12.04
CA LEU A 121 -11.10 8.09 11.65
C LEU A 121 -9.82 7.75 12.39
N LEU A 122 -9.91 7.52 13.71
CA LEU A 122 -8.77 7.13 14.51
C LEU A 122 -8.20 5.78 14.05
N THR A 123 -9.07 4.81 13.79
CA THR A 123 -8.68 3.49 13.27
C THR A 123 -7.99 3.59 11.91
N LEU A 124 -8.48 4.44 11.01
CA LEU A 124 -7.85 4.69 9.71
C LEU A 124 -6.42 5.24 9.87
N VAL A 125 -6.21 6.16 10.83
CA VAL A 125 -4.86 6.69 11.12
C VAL A 125 -3.92 5.56 11.55
N PHE A 126 -4.35 4.69 12.46
CA PHE A 126 -3.55 3.56 12.92
C PHE A 126 -3.25 2.56 11.79
N LEU A 127 -4.26 2.21 10.97
CA LEU A 127 -4.07 1.32 9.83
C LEU A 127 -3.07 1.90 8.82
N GLN A 128 -3.14 3.21 8.56
CA GLN A 128 -2.20 3.88 7.67
C GLN A 128 -0.78 3.87 8.25
N GLN A 129 -0.61 4.07 9.55
CA GLN A 129 0.69 4.02 10.19
C GLN A 129 1.31 2.62 10.12
N VAL A 130 0.52 1.57 10.37
CA VAL A 130 0.97 0.17 10.24
C VAL A 130 1.41 -0.11 8.81
N TYR A 131 0.61 0.29 7.83
CA TYR A 131 0.92 0.13 6.42
C TYR A 131 2.22 0.85 6.02
N ARG A 132 2.40 2.12 6.43
CA ARG A 132 3.62 2.88 6.14
C ARG A 132 4.86 2.30 6.80
N GLY A 133 4.73 1.72 7.99
CA GLY A 133 5.84 1.06 8.68
C GLY A 133 6.34 -0.22 7.98
N GLU A 134 5.54 -0.83 7.11
CA GLU A 134 5.94 -2.01 6.33
C GLU A 134 6.63 -1.64 4.99
N LEU A 135 6.55 -0.39 4.56
CA LEU A 135 7.14 0.10 3.30
C LEU A 135 8.43 0.89 3.56
N PRO A 136 9.40 0.81 2.64
CA PRO A 136 10.51 1.75 2.64
C PRO A 136 10.01 3.18 2.39
N ASP A 137 10.76 4.18 2.82
CA ASP A 137 10.45 5.59 2.59
C ASP A 137 10.43 5.88 1.07
N LEU A 138 9.25 5.99 0.52
CA LEU A 138 9.03 6.30 -0.89
C LEU A 138 8.76 7.80 -1.06
N PRO A 139 9.42 8.48 -2.01
CA PRO A 139 9.23 9.91 -2.25
C PRO A 139 7.94 10.25 -3.01
N PHE A 140 7.08 9.27 -3.28
CA PHE A 140 5.82 9.44 -4.00
C PHE A 140 4.66 8.75 -3.29
N LEU A 141 3.45 9.27 -3.53
CA LEU A 141 2.22 8.69 -3.01
C LEU A 141 1.91 7.37 -3.70
N THR A 142 1.80 6.31 -2.90
CA THR A 142 1.37 5.01 -3.40
C THR A 142 -0.14 5.00 -3.69
N PHE A 143 -0.60 4.02 -4.46
CA PHE A 143 -2.04 3.80 -4.66
C PHE A 143 -2.80 3.65 -3.35
N LEU A 144 -2.23 2.92 -2.40
CA LEU A 144 -2.82 2.73 -1.08
C LEU A 144 -2.97 4.05 -0.32
N ASP A 145 -1.97 4.94 -0.38
CA ASP A 145 -2.07 6.27 0.23
C ASP A 145 -3.26 7.06 -0.34
N GLN A 146 -3.48 6.99 -1.66
CA GLN A 146 -4.63 7.64 -2.31
C GLN A 146 -5.95 7.05 -1.81
N VAL A 147 -6.03 5.72 -1.67
CA VAL A 147 -7.22 5.05 -1.12
C VAL A 147 -7.48 5.46 0.32
N TYR A 148 -6.44 5.61 1.17
CA TYR A 148 -6.59 6.13 2.53
C TYR A 148 -7.09 7.58 2.54
N VAL A 149 -6.58 8.45 1.68
CA VAL A 149 -7.07 9.83 1.56
C VAL A 149 -8.56 9.85 1.19
N ILE A 150 -8.99 9.03 0.24
CA ILE A 150 -10.40 8.89 -0.14
C ILE A 150 -11.23 8.41 1.07
N ALA A 151 -10.75 7.41 1.81
CA ALA A 151 -11.41 6.90 3.00
C ALA A 151 -11.57 7.97 4.09
N TYR A 152 -10.55 8.79 4.34
CA TYR A 152 -10.64 9.93 5.26
C TYR A 152 -11.71 10.94 4.84
N ILE A 153 -11.71 11.35 3.58
CA ILE A 153 -12.66 12.32 3.05
C ILE A 153 -14.09 11.78 3.20
N ILE A 154 -14.34 10.52 2.84
CA ILE A 154 -15.66 9.90 2.94
C ILE A 154 -16.11 9.81 4.41
N THR A 155 -15.24 9.37 5.31
CA THR A 155 -15.57 9.22 6.73
C THR A 155 -15.83 10.58 7.38
N LEU A 156 -15.03 11.60 7.06
CA LEU A 156 -15.25 12.96 7.54
C LEU A 156 -16.57 13.52 7.03
N PHE A 157 -16.86 13.30 5.74
CA PHE A 157 -18.12 13.74 5.15
C PHE A 157 -19.33 13.02 5.78
N ALA A 158 -19.22 11.70 6.02
CA ALA A 158 -20.22 10.93 6.73
C ALA A 158 -20.47 11.50 8.14
N PHE A 159 -19.41 11.80 8.88
CA PHE A 159 -19.50 12.40 10.20
C PHE A 159 -20.26 13.73 10.18
N VAL A 160 -19.85 14.65 9.30
CA VAL A 160 -20.51 15.97 9.16
C VAL A 160 -21.99 15.81 8.81
N LEU A 161 -22.30 14.89 7.89
CA LEU A 161 -23.67 14.62 7.48
C LEU A 161 -24.52 14.06 8.64
N LEU A 162 -23.99 13.11 9.40
CA LEU A 162 -24.68 12.51 10.54
C LEU A 162 -24.95 13.55 11.65
N VAL A 163 -23.98 14.43 11.92
CA VAL A 163 -24.18 15.54 12.87
C VAL A 163 -25.25 16.51 12.35
N TRP A 164 -25.25 16.79 11.05
CA TRP A 164 -26.28 17.67 10.46
C TRP A 164 -27.69 17.05 10.52
N ILE A 165 -27.81 15.76 10.16
CA ILE A 165 -29.05 15.00 10.25
C ILE A 165 -29.55 14.97 11.71
N GLY A 166 -28.64 14.67 12.66
CA GLY A 166 -28.98 14.63 14.09
C GLY A 166 -29.55 15.95 14.61
N ARG A 167 -28.96 17.10 14.21
CA ARG A 167 -29.49 18.41 14.54
C ARG A 167 -30.90 18.61 13.97
N ARG A 168 -31.14 18.17 12.73
CA ARG A 168 -32.48 18.28 12.11
C ARG A 168 -33.53 17.43 12.79
N TYR A 169 -33.13 16.22 13.29
CA TYR A 169 -34.04 15.42 14.11
C TYR A 169 -34.40 16.12 15.45
N ALA A 170 -33.41 16.73 16.11
CA ALA A 170 -33.63 17.48 17.33
C ALA A 170 -34.57 18.72 17.11
N ASP A 171 -34.35 19.45 16.01
CA ASP A 171 -35.23 20.55 15.61
C ASP A 171 -36.67 20.07 15.35
N MET A 172 -36.83 18.91 14.71
CA MET A 172 -38.13 18.30 14.42
C MET A 172 -38.91 17.91 15.69
N GLU A 173 -38.18 17.44 16.72
CA GLU A 173 -38.79 17.03 17.99
C GLU A 173 -39.45 18.25 18.71
N SER A 174 -38.87 19.44 18.52
CA SER A 174 -39.40 20.70 19.06
C SER A 174 -40.57 21.26 18.25
N MET A 175 -40.88 20.72 17.06
CA MET A 175 -41.97 21.21 16.20
C MET A 175 -43.32 20.64 16.62
N PRO A 176 -44.42 21.43 16.49
CA PRO A 176 -45.78 20.93 16.72
C PRO A 176 -46.12 19.84 15.70
N LEU A 177 -46.95 18.87 16.14
CA LEU A 177 -47.46 17.81 15.27
C LEU A 177 -48.23 18.41 14.09
N GLY A 178 -47.83 18.13 12.88
CA GLY A 178 -48.45 18.61 11.67
C GLY A 178 -47.76 18.17 10.38
N GLU A 179 -48.34 18.51 9.26
CA GLU A 179 -47.87 18.11 7.92
C GLU A 179 -46.41 18.48 7.62
N SER A 180 -45.96 19.61 8.20
CA SER A 180 -44.55 20.05 8.04
C SER A 180 -43.55 19.10 8.73
N ARG A 181 -43.91 18.52 9.88
CA ARG A 181 -43.12 17.56 10.62
C ARG A 181 -43.04 16.23 9.86
N ASP A 182 -44.15 15.75 9.31
CA ASP A 182 -44.22 14.51 8.54
C ASP A 182 -43.44 14.59 7.23
N ASN A 183 -43.47 15.74 6.58
CA ASN A 183 -42.70 15.99 5.38
C ASN A 183 -41.20 16.03 5.67
N LEU A 184 -40.77 16.58 6.80
CA LEU A 184 -39.39 16.63 7.21
C LEU A 184 -38.88 15.23 7.59
N SER A 185 -39.67 14.45 8.35
CA SER A 185 -39.28 13.06 8.71
C SER A 185 -39.04 12.18 7.49
N ARG A 186 -39.95 12.21 6.51
CA ARG A 186 -39.80 11.46 5.25
C ARG A 186 -38.54 11.86 4.47
N ARG A 187 -38.21 13.15 4.44
CA ARG A 187 -36.97 13.61 3.78
C ARG A 187 -35.73 13.11 4.50
N LEU A 188 -35.69 13.12 5.82
CA LEU A 188 -34.57 12.65 6.61
C LEU A 188 -34.39 11.13 6.48
N GLU A 189 -35.49 10.36 6.50
CA GLU A 189 -35.49 8.92 6.25
C GLU A 189 -34.95 8.59 4.84
N THR A 190 -35.42 9.33 3.82
CA THR A 190 -34.90 9.16 2.46
C THR A 190 -33.41 9.46 2.36
N LEU A 191 -32.93 10.48 3.08
CA LEU A 191 -31.51 10.79 3.14
C LEU A 191 -30.72 9.66 3.80
N ASP A 192 -31.18 9.12 4.92
CA ASP A 192 -30.52 8.00 5.61
C ASP A 192 -30.46 6.73 4.73
N GLU A 193 -31.38 6.53 3.79
CA GLU A 193 -31.37 5.42 2.84
C GLU A 193 -30.47 5.66 1.62
N VAL A 194 -30.52 6.85 1.05
CA VAL A 194 -29.86 7.17 -0.22
C VAL A 194 -28.38 7.48 -0.04
N TRP A 195 -28.01 8.16 1.05
CA TRP A 195 -26.63 8.57 1.27
C TRP A 195 -25.60 7.45 1.34
N PRO A 196 -25.84 6.31 2.02
CA PRO A 196 -24.89 5.21 1.99
C PRO A 196 -24.61 4.69 0.57
N LEU A 197 -25.65 4.63 -0.27
CA LEU A 197 -25.51 4.20 -1.67
C LEU A 197 -24.69 5.21 -2.48
N MET A 198 -24.95 6.50 -2.30
CA MET A 198 -24.19 7.57 -2.95
C MET A 198 -22.71 7.56 -2.50
N MET A 199 -22.44 7.30 -1.23
CA MET A 199 -21.08 7.16 -0.72
C MET A 199 -20.34 5.96 -1.33
N VAL A 200 -21.01 4.80 -1.46
CA VAL A 200 -20.43 3.63 -2.12
C VAL A 200 -20.11 3.94 -3.58
N LEU A 201 -21.04 4.59 -4.28
CA LEU A 201 -20.84 4.99 -5.67
C LEU A 201 -19.65 5.95 -5.81
N PHE A 202 -19.60 6.99 -4.97
CA PHE A 202 -18.52 7.96 -4.96
C PHE A 202 -17.17 7.31 -4.63
N CYS A 203 -17.14 6.43 -3.61
CA CYS A 203 -15.95 5.67 -3.26
C CYS A 203 -15.45 4.82 -4.43
N SER A 204 -16.36 4.10 -5.10
CA SER A 204 -16.01 3.26 -6.24
C SER A 204 -15.45 4.07 -7.41
N ILE A 205 -16.07 5.21 -7.72
CA ILE A 205 -15.58 6.12 -8.78
C ILE A 205 -14.22 6.70 -8.39
N ALA A 206 -14.05 7.15 -7.15
CA ALA A 206 -12.80 7.75 -6.69
C ALA A 206 -11.64 6.73 -6.69
N VAL A 207 -11.87 5.50 -6.25
CA VAL A 207 -10.87 4.43 -6.30
C VAL A 207 -10.54 4.05 -7.75
N PHE A 208 -11.55 3.98 -8.62
CA PHE A 208 -11.34 3.70 -10.04
C PHE A 208 -10.53 4.81 -10.74
N THR A 209 -10.82 6.09 -10.44
CA THR A 209 -10.05 7.22 -10.97
C THR A 209 -8.62 7.23 -10.44
N ALA A 210 -8.42 6.93 -9.15
CA ALA A 210 -7.10 6.79 -8.56
C ALA A 210 -6.30 5.67 -9.25
N TRP A 211 -6.93 4.54 -9.54
CA TRP A 211 -6.31 3.44 -10.30
C TRP A 211 -5.92 3.86 -11.72
N TYR A 212 -6.80 4.58 -12.42
CA TYR A 212 -6.57 5.01 -13.79
C TYR A 212 -5.49 6.09 -13.92
N LEU A 213 -5.34 6.93 -12.89
CA LEU A 213 -4.33 8.00 -12.84
C LEU A 213 -2.94 7.51 -12.42
N ILE A 214 -2.78 6.25 -12.02
CA ILE A 214 -1.45 5.70 -11.79
C ILE A 214 -0.73 5.65 -13.14
N PRO A 215 0.38 6.39 -13.31
CA PRO A 215 1.16 6.29 -14.52
C PRO A 215 1.62 4.84 -14.65
N SER A 216 1.19 4.16 -15.68
CA SER A 216 1.80 2.90 -16.12
C SER A 216 3.24 3.27 -16.48
N GLY A 217 4.16 2.99 -15.55
CA GLY A 217 5.58 3.23 -15.75
C GLY A 217 6.07 2.55 -17.02
N PRO A 218 7.12 3.11 -17.64
CA PRO A 218 7.73 2.57 -18.86
C PRO A 218 8.27 1.16 -18.64
#